data_164b8746d5d2531a2c1c5ab1d41f6ef9
#
_entry.id   164b8746d5d2531a2c1c5ab1d41f6ef9
#
_cell.length_a   1.000
_cell.length_b   1.000
_cell.length_c   1.000
_cell.angle_alpha   90.00
_cell.angle_beta   90.00
_cell.angle_gamma   90.00
#
_symmetry.space_group_name_H-M   'P 1'
#
loop_
_entity.id
_entity.type
_entity.pdbx_description
1 polymer ?
#
loop_
_entity_poly.entity_id
_entity_poly.type
_entity_poly.pdbx_seq_one_letter_code
_entity_poly.pdbx_strand_id
1 'polypeptide(L)'
;YRIMNSLSAISELVNVLNNRLSRIDVSNHNIDECKAETMAIIKEDQVLKKYYYSYRSILISHLNGKTETDAQQRALRYQLEYIYNQIAVGYFEKLVDELEESLDTRSVDNIIKIANQVVSNCVTRGWSATALYDFADILIDSQVDNTKWNIFKEKVLKSQPDEYHVLIPLRARIISNRATHESQEEKLIDNIKGLGIAVLNVEALTEMYGYVKELSTDTKYLDIAILAFDFYSASHTALSKYADILNMFSFYNVIEAWNIKDISWHVLNIGLQQSKKMSSKDLYDTYAYLEGAAKILRKSLTIAHGDGKLKARLNATYSYANMSRASYALEEKYMNMWVALESLCRSDVYENIISNVLETVPAALCNRYIYRKYRNFSEDCK
;
A
#
# COMPACT_ATOMS: atom_id res chain seq x y z
N TYR A 1 -0.14 6.03 18.10
CA TYR A 1 0.16 4.70 18.68
C TYR A 1 -0.22 3.66 17.64
N ARG A 2 0.78 2.97 17.06
CA ARG A 2 0.56 1.82 16.17
C ARG A 2 0.18 0.65 17.07
N ILE A 3 -1.07 0.22 17.04
CA ILE A 3 -1.50 -0.98 17.76
C ILE A 3 -0.86 -2.17 17.03
N MET A 4 0.16 -2.77 17.61
CA MET A 4 0.84 -3.94 17.04
C MET A 4 0.46 -5.19 17.84
N ASN A 5 0.15 -6.28 17.15
CA ASN A 5 0.07 -7.60 17.76
C ASN A 5 1.44 -8.30 17.76
N SER A 6 1.58 -9.38 18.52
CA SER A 6 2.86 -10.09 18.64
C SER A 6 3.39 -10.62 17.31
N LEU A 7 2.53 -11.11 16.43
CA LEU A 7 2.95 -11.59 15.10
C LEU A 7 3.49 -10.47 14.22
N SER A 8 2.82 -9.31 14.21
CA SER A 8 3.28 -8.14 13.47
C SER A 8 4.61 -7.62 14.01
N ALA A 9 4.77 -7.58 15.34
CA ALA A 9 6.01 -7.15 15.97
C ALA A 9 7.19 -8.09 15.65
N ILE A 10 6.97 -9.40 15.67
CA ILE A 10 7.98 -10.40 15.27
C ILE A 10 8.35 -10.23 13.79
N SER A 11 7.35 -10.09 12.91
CA SER A 11 7.55 -9.92 11.47
C SER A 11 8.33 -8.63 11.16
N GLU A 12 8.02 -7.52 11.85
CA GLU A 12 8.73 -6.26 11.67
C GLU A 12 10.20 -6.37 12.13
N LEU A 13 10.46 -6.99 13.27
CA LEU A 13 11.83 -7.25 13.74
C LEU A 13 12.61 -8.15 12.76
N VAL A 14 11.99 -9.18 12.21
CA VAL A 14 12.59 -10.02 11.16
C VAL A 14 12.95 -9.18 9.93
N ASN A 15 12.09 -8.27 9.50
CA ASN A 15 12.35 -7.37 8.37
C ASN A 15 13.51 -6.40 8.68
N VAL A 16 13.57 -5.83 9.89
CA VAL A 16 14.69 -4.99 10.32
C VAL A 16 16.02 -5.76 10.28
N LEU A 17 16.03 -6.99 10.80
CA LEU A 17 17.21 -7.86 10.75
C LEU A 17 17.61 -8.22 9.31
N ASN A 18 16.65 -8.52 8.43
CA ASN A 18 16.90 -8.80 7.01
C ASN A 18 17.52 -7.59 6.31
N ASN A 19 16.97 -6.40 6.52
CA ASN A 19 17.48 -5.17 5.92
C ASN A 19 18.90 -4.87 6.38
N ARG A 20 19.19 -5.06 7.68
CA ARG A 20 20.52 -4.87 8.24
C ARG A 20 21.53 -5.84 7.64
N LEU A 21 21.21 -7.13 7.62
CA LEU A 21 22.07 -8.19 7.08
C LEU A 21 22.32 -8.06 5.59
N SER A 22 21.36 -7.53 4.84
CA SER A 22 21.49 -7.26 3.40
C SER A 22 22.22 -5.96 3.10
N ARG A 23 22.66 -5.19 4.11
CA ARG A 23 23.24 -3.84 4.00
C ARG A 23 22.37 -2.87 3.20
N ILE A 24 21.10 -3.11 3.19
CA ILE A 24 20.11 -2.43 2.33
C ILE A 24 19.60 -1.15 2.99
N ASP A 25 19.52 -1.13 4.30
CA ASP A 25 19.11 0.04 5.06
C ASP A 25 20.18 0.39 6.09
N VAL A 26 20.84 1.54 5.89
CA VAL A 26 21.79 2.13 6.83
C VAL A 26 21.05 3.07 7.79
N SER A 27 19.71 3.19 7.65
CA SER A 27 18.92 3.95 8.61
C SER A 27 19.12 3.34 10.00
N ASN A 28 19.40 4.20 10.98
CA ASN A 28 19.67 3.89 12.37
C ASN A 28 18.48 3.26 13.12
N HIS A 29 17.82 2.24 12.56
CA HIS A 29 16.90 1.42 13.30
C HIS A 29 17.75 0.65 14.32
N ASN A 30 17.70 1.12 15.53
CA ASN A 30 18.37 0.48 16.65
C ASN A 30 17.70 -0.89 16.87
N ILE A 31 18.39 -1.96 16.47
CA ILE A 31 17.89 -3.34 16.62
C ILE A 31 17.48 -3.58 18.08
N ASP A 32 18.19 -3.00 19.03
CA ASP A 32 17.92 -3.18 20.45
C ASP A 32 16.62 -2.48 20.88
N GLU A 33 16.28 -1.34 20.29
CA GLU A 33 14.97 -0.71 20.49
C GLU A 33 13.83 -1.56 19.92
N CYS A 34 13.97 -2.04 18.69
CA CYS A 34 12.98 -2.94 18.09
C CYS A 34 12.82 -4.24 18.87
N LYS A 35 13.91 -4.81 19.41
CA LYS A 35 13.86 -5.97 20.30
C LYS A 35 13.13 -5.65 21.61
N ALA A 36 13.42 -4.52 22.22
CA ALA A 36 12.77 -4.11 23.47
C ALA A 36 11.27 -3.89 23.27
N GLU A 37 10.86 -3.24 22.17
CA GLU A 37 9.46 -3.04 21.83
C GLU A 37 8.76 -4.38 21.55
N THR A 38 9.34 -5.23 20.72
CA THR A 38 8.82 -6.57 20.42
C THR A 38 8.67 -7.40 21.71
N MET A 39 9.65 -7.35 22.58
CA MET A 39 9.62 -8.04 23.87
C MET A 39 8.52 -7.53 24.80
N ALA A 40 8.28 -6.23 24.83
CA ALA A 40 7.21 -5.64 25.62
C ALA A 40 5.84 -6.14 25.16
N ILE A 41 5.60 -6.17 23.83
CA ILE A 41 4.37 -6.67 23.22
C ILE A 41 4.17 -8.15 23.55
N ILE A 42 5.21 -8.99 23.37
CA ILE A 42 5.16 -10.43 23.67
C ILE A 42 4.89 -10.71 25.15
N LYS A 43 5.45 -9.90 26.05
CA LYS A 43 5.21 -10.04 27.49
C LYS A 43 3.76 -9.80 27.89
N GLU A 44 3.09 -8.90 27.17
CA GLU A 44 1.73 -8.51 27.45
C GLU A 44 0.67 -9.38 26.74
N ASP A 45 1.06 -10.17 25.76
CA ASP A 45 0.16 -10.96 24.94
C ASP A 45 -0.45 -12.15 25.74
N GLN A 46 -1.78 -12.13 25.89
CA GLN A 46 -2.51 -13.14 26.65
C GLN A 46 -2.57 -14.48 25.92
N VAL A 47 -2.70 -14.45 24.57
CA VAL A 47 -2.73 -15.65 23.75
C VAL A 47 -1.41 -16.41 23.85
N LEU A 48 -0.28 -15.69 23.76
CA LEU A 48 1.04 -16.30 23.95
C LEU A 48 1.23 -16.82 25.37
N LYS A 49 0.69 -16.16 26.38
CA LYS A 49 0.74 -16.61 27.78
C LYS A 49 -0.03 -17.90 27.99
N LYS A 50 -1.22 -18.02 27.41
CA LYS A 50 -2.17 -19.11 27.67
C LYS A 50 -1.93 -20.33 26.78
N TYR A 51 -1.76 -20.09 25.47
CA TYR A 51 -1.75 -21.18 24.48
C TYR A 51 -0.36 -21.52 23.94
N TYR A 52 0.59 -20.58 24.02
CA TYR A 52 1.93 -20.70 23.43
C TYR A 52 3.06 -20.42 24.44
N TYR A 53 2.86 -20.82 25.69
CA TYR A 53 3.78 -20.50 26.79
C TYR A 53 5.24 -20.86 26.51
N SER A 54 5.49 -22.06 25.97
CA SER A 54 6.85 -22.52 25.63
C SER A 54 7.51 -21.62 24.59
N TYR A 55 6.79 -21.33 23.50
CA TYR A 55 7.31 -20.43 22.45
C TYR A 55 7.51 -19.02 22.96
N ARG A 56 6.61 -18.51 23.79
CA ARG A 56 6.76 -17.21 24.43
C ARG A 56 8.02 -17.13 25.28
N SER A 57 8.31 -18.17 26.07
CA SER A 57 9.50 -18.22 26.92
C SER A 57 10.78 -18.25 26.09
N ILE A 58 10.79 -19.00 25.00
CA ILE A 58 11.90 -19.07 24.05
C ILE A 58 12.10 -17.70 23.36
N LEU A 59 11.03 -17.07 22.88
CA LEU A 59 11.09 -15.73 22.27
C LEU A 59 11.72 -14.70 23.20
N ILE A 60 11.26 -14.64 24.45
CA ILE A 60 11.82 -13.73 25.47
C ILE A 60 13.30 -14.01 25.70
N SER A 61 13.69 -15.27 25.76
CA SER A 61 15.11 -15.66 25.94
C SER A 61 15.96 -15.17 24.76
N HIS A 62 15.50 -15.37 23.52
CA HIS A 62 16.24 -14.94 22.33
C HIS A 62 16.31 -13.42 22.19
N LEU A 63 15.23 -12.71 22.51
CA LEU A 63 15.20 -11.25 22.48
C LEU A 63 16.12 -10.62 23.54
N ASN A 64 16.38 -11.30 24.64
CA ASN A 64 17.38 -10.88 25.64
C ASN A 64 18.83 -11.18 25.20
N GLY A 65 19.04 -12.00 24.18
CA GLY A 65 20.36 -12.36 23.67
C GLY A 65 21.07 -11.16 23.02
N LYS A 66 22.41 -11.27 22.91
CA LYS A 66 23.23 -10.27 22.21
C LYS A 66 23.02 -10.32 20.70
N THR A 67 23.09 -9.16 20.05
CA THR A 67 22.93 -8.98 18.59
C THR A 67 24.02 -8.10 17.99
N GLU A 68 25.20 -8.13 18.57
CA GLU A 68 26.35 -7.28 18.18
C GLU A 68 26.99 -7.73 16.86
N THR A 69 26.91 -9.02 16.51
CA THR A 69 27.52 -9.58 15.31
C THR A 69 26.48 -10.06 14.28
N ASP A 70 26.86 -10.05 12.99
CA ASP A 70 26.02 -10.57 11.89
C ASP A 70 25.60 -12.05 12.14
N ALA A 71 26.47 -12.85 12.74
CA ALA A 71 26.15 -14.25 13.07
C ALA A 71 25.03 -14.34 14.11
N GLN A 72 25.08 -13.50 15.16
CA GLN A 72 24.03 -13.42 16.19
C GLN A 72 22.71 -12.90 15.61
N GLN A 73 22.77 -11.88 14.73
CA GLN A 73 21.58 -11.33 14.06
C GLN A 73 20.94 -12.37 13.14
N ARG A 74 21.73 -13.14 12.38
CA ARG A 74 21.21 -14.25 11.56
C ARG A 74 20.57 -15.34 12.42
N ALA A 75 21.22 -15.73 13.52
CA ALA A 75 20.66 -16.72 14.44
C ALA A 75 19.33 -16.26 15.03
N LEU A 76 19.26 -15.02 15.51
CA LEU A 76 18.02 -14.43 16.03
C LEU A 76 16.92 -14.42 14.95
N ARG A 77 17.22 -13.97 13.73
CA ARG A 77 16.27 -13.94 12.62
C ARG A 77 15.68 -15.33 12.35
N TYR A 78 16.51 -16.35 12.16
CA TYR A 78 16.04 -17.72 11.89
C TYR A 78 15.15 -18.26 13.00
N GLN A 79 15.45 -17.94 14.24
CA GLN A 79 14.66 -18.38 15.38
C GLN A 79 13.31 -17.68 15.48
N LEU A 80 13.29 -16.37 15.20
CA LEU A 80 12.05 -15.61 15.11
C LEU A 80 11.15 -16.11 13.98
N GLU A 81 11.71 -16.34 12.78
CA GLU A 81 10.98 -16.91 11.64
C GLU A 81 10.43 -18.30 11.94
N TYR A 82 11.24 -19.17 12.57
CA TYR A 82 10.78 -20.49 12.96
C TYR A 82 9.59 -20.41 13.93
N ILE A 83 9.73 -19.66 15.02
CA ILE A 83 8.67 -19.56 16.03
C ILE A 83 7.43 -18.87 15.45
N TYR A 84 7.61 -17.83 14.65
CA TYR A 84 6.52 -17.15 13.94
C TYR A 84 5.68 -18.16 13.16
N ASN A 85 6.30 -19.01 12.36
CA ASN A 85 5.62 -20.03 11.56
C ASN A 85 4.88 -21.06 12.42
N GLN A 86 5.37 -21.38 13.62
CA GLN A 86 4.71 -22.33 14.53
C GLN A 86 3.44 -21.76 15.17
N ILE A 87 3.44 -20.45 15.49
CA ILE A 87 2.32 -19.83 16.18
C ILE A 87 1.32 -19.16 15.20
N ALA A 88 1.75 -18.74 14.03
CA ALA A 88 0.93 -17.96 13.08
C ALA A 88 -0.33 -18.71 12.64
N VAL A 89 -0.25 -20.03 12.47
CA VAL A 89 -1.34 -20.86 11.94
C VAL A 89 -2.59 -20.83 12.83
N GLY A 90 -2.44 -20.83 14.14
CA GLY A 90 -3.58 -20.89 15.08
C GLY A 90 -3.75 -19.64 15.95
N TYR A 91 -2.81 -18.70 15.90
CA TYR A 91 -2.79 -17.55 16.80
C TYR A 91 -4.06 -16.70 16.73
N PHE A 92 -4.51 -16.42 15.53
CA PHE A 92 -5.65 -15.53 15.34
C PHE A 92 -6.98 -16.17 15.81
N GLU A 93 -7.13 -17.47 15.57
CA GLU A 93 -8.27 -18.23 16.09
C GLU A 93 -8.31 -18.19 17.63
N LYS A 94 -7.17 -18.43 18.26
CA LYS A 94 -7.04 -18.33 19.73
C LYS A 94 -7.27 -16.91 20.26
N LEU A 95 -6.91 -15.89 19.48
CA LEU A 95 -7.16 -14.49 19.85
C LEU A 95 -8.67 -14.17 19.84
N VAL A 96 -9.41 -14.69 18.86
CA VAL A 96 -10.87 -14.55 18.79
C VAL A 96 -11.57 -15.33 19.89
N ASP A 97 -11.11 -16.56 20.18
CA ASP A 97 -11.62 -17.36 21.30
C ASP A 97 -11.42 -16.63 22.64
N GLU A 98 -10.26 -16.01 22.84
CA GLU A 98 -9.96 -15.23 24.06
C GLU A 98 -10.80 -13.98 24.19
N LEU A 99 -11.15 -13.34 23.05
CA LEU A 99 -12.09 -12.20 23.05
C LEU A 99 -13.50 -12.66 23.49
N GLU A 100 -13.97 -13.80 22.98
CA GLU A 100 -15.25 -14.38 23.33
C GLU A 100 -15.33 -14.70 24.84
N GLU A 101 -14.31 -15.36 25.39
CA GLU A 101 -14.23 -15.65 26.83
C GLU A 101 -14.18 -14.37 27.68
N SER A 102 -13.51 -13.32 27.19
CA SER A 102 -13.44 -12.04 27.88
C SER A 102 -14.77 -11.30 27.88
N LEU A 103 -15.57 -11.45 26.83
CA LEU A 103 -16.95 -10.91 26.76
C LEU A 103 -17.85 -11.62 27.76
N ASP A 104 -17.76 -12.95 27.90
CA ASP A 104 -18.53 -13.73 28.85
C ASP A 104 -18.19 -13.37 30.31
N THR A 105 -16.93 -13.16 30.59
CA THR A 105 -16.44 -12.78 31.94
C THR A 105 -16.64 -11.28 32.26
N ARG A 106 -17.06 -10.47 31.27
CA ARG A 106 -17.27 -9.01 31.40
C ARG A 106 -16.08 -8.22 31.95
N SER A 107 -14.87 -8.70 31.68
CA SER A 107 -13.63 -8.01 32.07
C SER A 107 -13.28 -6.88 31.08
N VAL A 108 -13.72 -5.66 31.35
CA VAL A 108 -13.60 -4.50 30.44
C VAL A 108 -12.17 -4.27 29.98
N ASP A 109 -11.19 -4.29 30.87
CA ASP A 109 -9.77 -4.06 30.55
C ASP A 109 -9.22 -5.16 29.60
N ASN A 110 -9.60 -6.42 29.84
CA ASN A 110 -9.20 -7.51 28.98
C ASN A 110 -9.90 -7.42 27.61
N ILE A 111 -11.21 -7.11 27.58
CA ILE A 111 -11.95 -6.90 26.34
C ILE A 111 -11.28 -5.85 25.47
N ILE A 112 -10.99 -4.67 26.00
CA ILE A 112 -10.33 -3.59 25.24
C ILE A 112 -8.98 -4.03 24.71
N LYS A 113 -8.16 -4.69 25.55
CA LYS A 113 -6.83 -5.14 25.19
C LYS A 113 -6.86 -6.18 24.07
N ILE A 114 -7.71 -7.19 24.19
CA ILE A 114 -7.83 -8.28 23.22
C ILE A 114 -8.51 -7.81 21.94
N ALA A 115 -9.55 -6.97 22.04
CA ALA A 115 -10.21 -6.38 20.87
C ALA A 115 -9.21 -5.56 20.04
N ASN A 116 -8.34 -4.77 20.67
CA ASN A 116 -7.28 -4.04 19.98
C ASN A 116 -6.33 -4.98 19.25
N GLN A 117 -5.98 -6.13 19.82
CA GLN A 117 -5.14 -7.13 19.17
C GLN A 117 -5.87 -7.82 18.00
N VAL A 118 -7.17 -8.12 18.12
CA VAL A 118 -8.00 -8.64 17.04
C VAL A 118 -8.06 -7.65 15.88
N VAL A 119 -8.39 -6.39 16.14
CA VAL A 119 -8.43 -5.33 15.11
C VAL A 119 -7.06 -5.20 14.42
N SER A 120 -5.99 -5.13 15.19
CA SER A 120 -4.62 -5.05 14.63
C SER A 120 -4.31 -6.25 13.73
N ASN A 121 -4.71 -7.46 14.11
CA ASN A 121 -4.50 -8.66 13.31
C ASN A 121 -5.33 -8.63 12.03
N CYS A 122 -6.59 -8.22 12.10
CA CYS A 122 -7.44 -8.05 10.92
C CYS A 122 -6.85 -7.05 9.93
N VAL A 123 -6.41 -5.88 10.40
CA VAL A 123 -5.78 -4.85 9.56
C VAL A 123 -4.48 -5.38 8.92
N THR A 124 -3.65 -6.09 9.68
CA THR A 124 -2.42 -6.70 9.15
C THR A 124 -2.71 -7.76 8.07
N ARG A 125 -3.84 -8.45 8.17
CA ARG A 125 -4.31 -9.40 7.14
C ARG A 125 -4.91 -8.74 5.91
N GLY A 126 -5.17 -7.43 5.95
CA GLY A 126 -5.67 -6.67 4.82
C GLY A 126 -7.14 -6.22 4.92
N TRP A 127 -7.79 -6.39 6.08
CA TRP A 127 -9.09 -5.78 6.35
C TRP A 127 -8.95 -4.26 6.47
N SER A 128 -9.92 -3.52 5.97
CA SER A 128 -9.97 -2.09 6.21
C SER A 128 -10.47 -1.77 7.62
N ALA A 129 -9.96 -0.69 8.21
CA ALA A 129 -10.46 -0.19 9.49
C ALA A 129 -11.95 0.19 9.41
N THR A 130 -12.39 0.70 8.26
CA THR A 130 -13.80 1.08 8.02
C THR A 130 -14.71 -0.13 8.06
N ALA A 131 -14.37 -1.24 7.39
CA ALA A 131 -15.18 -2.46 7.44
C ALA A 131 -15.25 -3.06 8.85
N LEU A 132 -14.16 -2.97 9.61
CA LEU A 132 -14.14 -3.42 11.01
C LEU A 132 -15.01 -2.53 11.90
N TYR A 133 -15.04 -1.22 11.62
CA TYR A 133 -15.94 -0.30 12.31
C TYR A 133 -17.41 -0.56 11.99
N ASP A 134 -17.75 -0.79 10.70
CA ASP A 134 -19.11 -1.18 10.28
C ASP A 134 -19.57 -2.49 10.99
N PHE A 135 -18.65 -3.44 11.20
CA PHE A 135 -18.95 -4.63 12.00
C PHE A 135 -19.20 -4.33 13.46
N ALA A 136 -18.45 -3.42 14.06
CA ALA A 136 -18.65 -3.01 15.45
C ALA A 136 -20.02 -2.34 15.63
N ASP A 137 -20.45 -1.48 14.70
CA ASP A 137 -21.78 -0.88 14.70
C ASP A 137 -22.91 -1.93 14.63
N ILE A 138 -22.77 -2.95 13.77
CA ILE A 138 -23.71 -4.06 13.69
C ILE A 138 -23.79 -4.84 15.02
N LEU A 139 -22.68 -4.96 15.76
CA LEU A 139 -22.65 -5.61 17.07
C LEU A 139 -23.28 -4.77 18.17
N ILE A 140 -23.18 -3.43 18.07
CA ILE A 140 -23.72 -2.49 19.07
C ILE A 140 -25.23 -2.29 18.91
N ASP A 141 -25.71 -2.19 17.67
CA ASP A 141 -27.10 -1.80 17.33
C ASP A 141 -28.15 -2.88 17.62
N SER A 142 -27.75 -4.05 18.07
CA SER A 142 -28.64 -5.14 18.37
C SER A 142 -28.36 -5.69 19.76
N GLN A 143 -29.41 -5.97 20.50
CA GLN A 143 -29.33 -6.89 21.64
C GLN A 143 -28.42 -8.04 21.24
N VAL A 144 -27.29 -8.21 21.95
CA VAL A 144 -26.22 -9.14 21.62
C VAL A 144 -26.82 -10.53 21.38
N ASP A 145 -27.13 -10.79 20.12
CA ASP A 145 -27.54 -12.11 19.68
C ASP A 145 -26.27 -12.86 19.29
N ASN A 146 -26.07 -14.05 19.86
CA ASN A 146 -24.96 -14.95 19.50
C ASN A 146 -24.82 -15.16 17.99
N THR A 147 -25.89 -14.99 17.23
CA THR A 147 -25.90 -15.08 15.77
C THR A 147 -24.99 -14.05 15.11
N LYS A 148 -24.98 -12.82 15.59
CA LYS A 148 -24.14 -11.74 14.98
C LYS A 148 -22.67 -11.89 15.33
N TRP A 149 -22.36 -12.28 16.55
CA TRP A 149 -21.01 -12.66 16.94
C TRP A 149 -20.49 -13.82 16.08
N ASN A 150 -21.31 -14.83 15.85
CA ASN A 150 -20.96 -15.97 15.01
C ASN A 150 -20.72 -15.54 13.54
N ILE A 151 -21.54 -14.63 13.00
CA ILE A 151 -21.33 -14.06 11.65
C ILE A 151 -20.01 -13.30 11.58
N PHE A 152 -19.71 -12.47 12.57
CA PHE A 152 -18.43 -11.76 12.66
C PHE A 152 -17.26 -12.74 12.74
N LYS A 153 -17.33 -13.69 13.68
CA LYS A 153 -16.30 -14.74 13.89
C LYS A 153 -16.07 -15.53 12.60
N GLU A 154 -17.13 -15.96 11.95
CA GLU A 154 -17.05 -16.73 10.70
C GLU A 154 -16.41 -15.91 9.58
N LYS A 155 -16.81 -14.66 9.37
CA LYS A 155 -16.23 -13.78 8.36
C LYS A 155 -14.76 -13.49 8.61
N VAL A 156 -14.40 -13.19 9.84
CA VAL A 156 -13.04 -12.79 10.21
C VAL A 156 -12.08 -13.98 10.21
N LEU A 157 -12.53 -15.18 10.59
CA LEU A 157 -11.69 -16.38 10.62
C LEU A 157 -11.58 -17.06 9.24
N LYS A 158 -12.63 -17.07 8.44
CA LYS A 158 -12.62 -17.68 7.09
C LYS A 158 -11.74 -16.96 6.06
N SER A 159 -11.03 -16.00 6.44
CA SER A 159 -10.33 -14.96 5.69
C SER A 159 -9.44 -15.48 4.54
N GLN A 160 -10.08 -15.91 3.47
CA GLN A 160 -9.48 -15.83 2.14
C GLN A 160 -10.00 -14.53 1.49
N PRO A 161 -9.12 -13.76 0.84
CA PRO A 161 -9.56 -12.58 0.12
C PRO A 161 -10.44 -12.97 -1.07
N ASP A 162 -11.55 -12.27 -1.24
CA ASP A 162 -12.42 -12.40 -2.41
C ASP A 162 -11.86 -11.61 -3.59
N GLU A 163 -12.29 -11.97 -4.79
CA GLU A 163 -12.00 -11.21 -6.00
C GLU A 163 -12.94 -10.01 -6.12
N TYR A 164 -12.34 -8.84 -6.17
CA TYR A 164 -13.02 -7.57 -6.42
C TYR A 164 -12.55 -6.95 -7.71
N HIS A 165 -13.48 -6.30 -8.43
CA HIS A 165 -13.19 -5.43 -9.54
C HIS A 165 -13.52 -3.99 -9.16
N VAL A 166 -12.59 -3.07 -9.37
CA VAL A 166 -12.78 -1.65 -9.06
C VAL A 166 -12.83 -0.87 -10.36
N LEU A 167 -14.03 -0.35 -10.66
CA LEU A 167 -14.31 0.41 -11.86
C LEU A 167 -14.09 1.91 -11.59
N ILE A 168 -13.00 2.44 -12.08
CA ILE A 168 -12.64 3.86 -11.90
C ILE A 168 -12.90 4.60 -13.21
N PRO A 169 -13.74 5.65 -13.23
CA PRO A 169 -14.00 6.40 -14.45
C PRO A 169 -12.72 7.11 -14.93
N LEU A 170 -12.37 6.86 -16.19
CA LEU A 170 -11.23 7.49 -16.83
C LEU A 170 -11.60 8.91 -17.23
N ARG A 171 -11.23 9.89 -16.42
CA ARG A 171 -11.36 11.32 -16.74
C ARG A 171 -9.96 11.90 -16.84
N ALA A 172 -9.39 11.94 -18.01
CA ALA A 172 -8.06 12.49 -18.24
C ALA A 172 -8.16 13.77 -19.05
N ARG A 173 -7.54 14.85 -18.58
CA ARG A 173 -7.32 16.05 -19.34
C ARG A 173 -5.93 16.00 -19.94
N ILE A 174 -5.86 15.73 -21.24
CA ILE A 174 -4.60 15.55 -21.94
C ILE A 174 -3.99 16.91 -22.27
N ILE A 175 -2.74 17.14 -21.88
CA ILE A 175 -2.00 18.35 -22.23
C ILE A 175 -1.35 18.12 -23.60
N SER A 176 -1.99 18.60 -24.67
CA SER A 176 -1.40 18.51 -25.99
C SER A 176 -1.65 19.75 -26.83
N ASN A 177 -0.59 20.21 -27.45
CA ASN A 177 -0.62 21.38 -28.36
C ASN A 177 -0.68 21.00 -29.84
N ARG A 178 -0.65 19.71 -30.25
CA ARG A 178 -0.38 19.39 -31.67
C ARG A 178 -1.06 18.16 -32.28
N ALA A 179 -1.91 17.43 -31.56
CA ALA A 179 -2.62 16.28 -32.16
C ALA A 179 -4.12 16.32 -31.87
N THR A 180 -4.92 15.65 -32.66
CA THR A 180 -6.35 15.52 -32.41
C THR A 180 -6.58 14.78 -31.09
N HIS A 181 -7.50 15.25 -30.27
CA HIS A 181 -7.80 14.70 -28.94
C HIS A 181 -8.01 13.17 -28.96
N GLU A 182 -8.70 12.64 -29.97
CA GLU A 182 -8.99 11.22 -30.13
C GLU A 182 -7.73 10.35 -30.23
N SER A 183 -6.76 10.73 -31.05
CA SER A 183 -5.53 9.92 -31.24
C SER A 183 -4.65 9.85 -29.98
N GLN A 184 -4.84 10.74 -29.05
CA GLN A 184 -4.09 10.80 -27.80
C GLN A 184 -4.77 10.00 -26.69
N GLU A 185 -6.10 10.05 -26.64
CA GLU A 185 -6.86 9.23 -25.73
C GLU A 185 -6.65 7.74 -26.03
N GLU A 186 -6.66 7.34 -27.32
CA GLU A 186 -6.35 5.98 -27.73
C GLU A 186 -4.95 5.53 -27.30
N LYS A 187 -3.94 6.38 -27.54
CA LYS A 187 -2.57 6.10 -27.07
C LYS A 187 -2.47 5.96 -25.56
N LEU A 188 -3.21 6.79 -24.82
CA LEU A 188 -3.29 6.70 -23.38
C LEU A 188 -3.89 5.37 -22.95
N ILE A 189 -5.01 4.99 -23.55
CA ILE A 189 -5.69 3.71 -23.29
C ILE A 189 -4.77 2.53 -23.60
N ASP A 190 -4.07 2.54 -24.73
CA ASP A 190 -3.14 1.48 -25.11
C ASP A 190 -1.97 1.36 -24.11
N ASN A 191 -1.54 2.48 -23.56
CA ASN A 191 -0.50 2.48 -22.55
C ASN A 191 -0.99 1.91 -21.22
N ILE A 192 -2.20 2.26 -20.80
CA ILE A 192 -2.85 1.70 -19.60
C ILE A 192 -3.06 0.19 -19.78
N LYS A 193 -3.57 -0.25 -20.93
CA LYS A 193 -3.71 -1.66 -21.27
C LYS A 193 -2.37 -2.40 -21.23
N GLY A 194 -1.30 -1.76 -21.72
CA GLY A 194 0.06 -2.28 -21.63
C GLY A 194 0.60 -2.47 -20.19
N LEU A 195 -0.07 -1.92 -19.18
CA LEU A 195 0.19 -2.15 -17.76
C LEU A 195 -0.68 -3.26 -17.15
N GLY A 196 -1.47 -3.97 -17.99
CA GLY A 196 -2.34 -5.05 -17.55
C GLY A 196 -3.66 -4.59 -16.94
N ILE A 197 -4.06 -3.33 -17.18
CA ILE A 197 -5.33 -2.78 -16.71
C ILE A 197 -6.30 -2.73 -17.88
N ALA A 198 -7.49 -3.34 -17.72
CA ALA A 198 -8.54 -3.27 -18.73
C ALA A 198 -9.17 -1.87 -18.75
N VAL A 199 -9.45 -1.37 -19.96
CA VAL A 199 -10.21 -0.14 -20.17
C VAL A 199 -11.46 -0.51 -20.95
N LEU A 200 -12.61 -0.35 -20.32
CA LEU A 200 -13.90 -0.83 -20.81
C LEU A 200 -14.89 0.33 -20.99
N ASN A 201 -15.74 0.24 -21.97
CA ASN A 201 -16.91 1.12 -22.12
C ASN A 201 -18.11 0.57 -21.33
N VAL A 202 -19.19 1.31 -21.26
CA VAL A 202 -20.38 0.95 -20.46
C VAL A 202 -21.07 -0.29 -21.05
N GLU A 203 -21.07 -0.46 -22.37
CA GLU A 203 -21.67 -1.61 -23.02
C GLU A 203 -20.97 -2.90 -22.59
N ALA A 204 -19.63 -2.95 -22.67
CA ALA A 204 -18.84 -4.08 -22.23
C ALA A 204 -19.01 -4.35 -20.71
N LEU A 205 -19.06 -3.30 -19.90
CA LEU A 205 -19.30 -3.44 -18.45
C LEU A 205 -20.70 -3.96 -18.14
N THR A 206 -21.71 -3.53 -18.89
CA THR A 206 -23.09 -4.00 -18.72
C THR A 206 -23.23 -5.48 -19.14
N GLU A 207 -22.52 -5.88 -20.17
CA GLU A 207 -22.45 -7.29 -20.59
C GLU A 207 -21.75 -8.17 -19.55
N MET A 208 -20.62 -7.70 -19.01
CA MET A 208 -19.83 -8.45 -18.01
C MET A 208 -20.44 -8.42 -16.61
N TYR A 209 -20.97 -7.26 -16.21
CA TYR A 209 -21.41 -6.97 -14.84
C TYR A 209 -22.81 -6.35 -14.80
N GLY A 210 -23.82 -7.06 -15.34
CA GLY A 210 -25.19 -6.57 -15.50
C GLY A 210 -25.91 -6.12 -14.23
N TYR A 211 -25.31 -6.38 -13.05
CA TYR A 211 -25.81 -5.93 -11.76
C TYR A 211 -25.28 -4.54 -11.33
N VAL A 212 -24.37 -3.94 -12.10
CA VAL A 212 -23.85 -2.59 -11.81
C VAL A 212 -24.82 -1.54 -12.34
N LYS A 213 -25.22 -0.63 -11.46
CA LYS A 213 -26.14 0.47 -11.78
C LYS A 213 -25.40 1.80 -11.80
N GLU A 214 -26.00 2.80 -12.45
CA GLU A 214 -25.52 4.19 -12.46
C GLU A 214 -24.17 4.41 -13.13
N LEU A 215 -23.80 3.62 -14.15
CA LEU A 215 -22.65 3.93 -14.99
C LEU A 215 -22.98 5.08 -15.95
N SER A 216 -22.03 5.99 -16.17
CA SER A 216 -22.17 7.10 -17.13
C SER A 216 -21.84 6.60 -18.54
N THR A 217 -22.77 6.76 -19.49
CA THR A 217 -22.66 6.25 -20.87
C THR A 217 -21.47 6.80 -21.66
N ASP A 218 -21.07 8.04 -21.37
CA ASP A 218 -20.02 8.74 -22.11
C ASP A 218 -18.63 8.57 -21.46
N THR A 219 -18.48 7.61 -20.54
CA THR A 219 -17.27 7.46 -19.75
C THR A 219 -16.67 6.06 -19.98
N LYS A 220 -15.37 6.00 -20.24
CA LYS A 220 -14.60 4.75 -20.17
C LYS A 220 -14.17 4.51 -18.72
N TYR A 221 -14.09 3.26 -18.35
CA TYR A 221 -13.74 2.84 -16.98
C TYR A 221 -12.47 1.99 -17.01
N LEU A 222 -11.61 2.22 -16.04
CA LEU A 222 -10.52 1.31 -15.71
C LEU A 222 -11.09 0.19 -14.87
N ASP A 223 -10.87 -1.04 -15.25
CA ASP A 223 -11.23 -2.22 -14.49
C ASP A 223 -9.98 -2.83 -13.86
N ILE A 224 -9.88 -2.73 -12.55
CA ILE A 224 -8.73 -3.18 -11.76
C ILE A 224 -9.14 -4.34 -10.89
N ALA A 225 -8.68 -5.55 -11.24
CA ALA A 225 -8.88 -6.75 -10.43
C ALA A 225 -7.99 -6.74 -9.19
N ILE A 226 -8.58 -6.98 -8.00
CA ILE A 226 -7.94 -6.95 -6.70
C ILE A 226 -8.45 -8.11 -5.85
N LEU A 227 -7.54 -8.82 -5.17
CA LEU A 227 -7.89 -9.71 -4.08
C LEU A 227 -7.94 -8.91 -2.78
N ALA A 228 -9.09 -8.89 -2.11
CA ALA A 228 -9.31 -8.10 -0.91
C ALA A 228 -10.34 -8.75 0.03
N PHE A 229 -10.41 -8.30 1.27
CA PHE A 229 -11.34 -8.84 2.26
C PHE A 229 -12.67 -8.08 2.32
N ASP A 230 -12.69 -6.83 1.85
CA ASP A 230 -13.85 -5.95 1.88
C ASP A 230 -13.80 -4.90 0.77
N PHE A 231 -14.94 -4.20 0.55
CA PHE A 231 -15.07 -3.17 -0.47
C PHE A 231 -14.09 -1.99 -0.28
N TYR A 232 -13.80 -1.62 0.95
CA TYR A 232 -12.93 -0.48 1.26
C TYR A 232 -11.46 -0.84 1.03
N SER A 233 -11.02 -2.04 1.45
CA SER A 233 -9.65 -2.51 1.21
C SER A 233 -9.39 -2.73 -0.27
N ALA A 234 -10.36 -3.26 -1.02
CA ALA A 234 -10.30 -3.36 -2.48
C ALA A 234 -10.15 -1.99 -3.13
N SER A 235 -11.01 -1.04 -2.73
CA SER A 235 -10.99 0.32 -3.22
C SER A 235 -9.66 1.01 -2.95
N HIS A 236 -9.18 0.96 -1.70
CA HIS A 236 -7.91 1.56 -1.31
C HIS A 236 -6.72 0.99 -2.12
N THR A 237 -6.66 -0.32 -2.27
CA THR A 237 -5.60 -0.99 -3.02
C THR A 237 -5.63 -0.63 -4.52
N ALA A 238 -6.83 -0.61 -5.13
CA ALA A 238 -7.00 -0.23 -6.53
C ALA A 238 -6.64 1.23 -6.77
N LEU A 239 -7.09 2.13 -5.90
CA LEU A 239 -6.77 3.56 -6.00
C LEU A 239 -5.29 3.84 -5.77
N SER A 240 -4.63 3.11 -4.87
CA SER A 240 -3.17 3.21 -4.70
C SER A 240 -2.44 2.79 -5.97
N LYS A 241 -2.81 1.66 -6.58
CA LYS A 241 -2.25 1.23 -7.88
C LYS A 241 -2.50 2.25 -8.98
N TYR A 242 -3.71 2.80 -9.03
CA TYR A 242 -4.09 3.83 -9.98
C TYR A 242 -3.32 5.11 -9.74
N ALA A 243 -3.18 5.57 -8.48
CA ALA A 243 -2.41 6.75 -8.12
C ALA A 243 -0.94 6.63 -8.52
N ASP A 244 -0.30 5.48 -8.31
CA ASP A 244 1.08 5.22 -8.74
C ASP A 244 1.24 5.42 -10.25
N ILE A 245 0.34 4.84 -11.03
CA ILE A 245 0.33 4.96 -12.49
C ILE A 245 0.16 6.42 -12.91
N LEU A 246 -0.81 7.09 -12.31
CA LEU A 246 -1.15 8.46 -12.66
C LEU A 246 -0.11 9.47 -12.18
N ASN A 247 0.50 9.27 -11.01
CA ASN A 247 1.63 10.05 -10.54
C ASN A 247 2.81 9.99 -11.53
N MET A 248 3.08 8.81 -12.07
CA MET A 248 4.11 8.66 -13.08
C MET A 248 3.79 9.42 -14.37
N PHE A 249 2.57 9.34 -14.85
CA PHE A 249 2.16 10.06 -16.05
C PHE A 249 2.11 11.58 -15.85
N SER A 250 1.71 12.08 -14.68
CA SER A 250 1.77 13.50 -14.34
C SER A 250 3.21 14.03 -14.24
N PHE A 251 4.11 13.24 -13.69
CA PHE A 251 5.53 13.60 -13.61
C PHE A 251 6.12 13.95 -14.98
N TYR A 252 5.69 13.25 -16.02
CA TYR A 252 6.15 13.49 -17.39
C TYR A 252 5.31 14.51 -18.17
N ASN A 253 4.49 15.32 -17.52
CA ASN A 253 3.67 16.39 -18.08
C ASN A 253 2.72 15.98 -19.21
N VAL A 254 2.14 14.83 -19.09
CA VAL A 254 1.30 14.26 -20.11
C VAL A 254 -0.16 14.51 -19.86
N ILE A 255 -0.55 14.66 -18.61
CA ILE A 255 -1.85 15.21 -18.27
C ILE A 255 -1.74 16.25 -17.16
N GLU A 256 -2.80 17.04 -17.07
CA GLU A 256 -2.99 17.94 -15.95
C GLU A 256 -3.19 17.16 -14.66
N ALA A 257 -2.69 17.76 -13.57
CA ALA A 257 -2.94 17.26 -12.22
C ALA A 257 -4.44 17.06 -11.99
N TRP A 258 -4.84 15.86 -11.60
CA TRP A 258 -6.22 15.50 -11.46
C TRP A 258 -6.57 15.12 -10.01
N ASN A 259 -7.70 15.63 -9.54
CA ASN A 259 -8.13 15.43 -8.18
C ASN A 259 -9.21 14.34 -8.13
N ILE A 260 -8.93 13.22 -7.47
CA ILE A 260 -9.92 12.16 -7.24
C ILE A 260 -11.08 12.64 -6.34
N LYS A 261 -10.95 13.79 -5.66
CA LYS A 261 -11.97 14.29 -4.72
C LYS A 261 -13.36 14.43 -5.35
N ASP A 262 -13.43 14.57 -6.67
CA ASP A 262 -14.69 14.80 -7.38
C ASP A 262 -15.19 13.57 -8.15
N ILE A 263 -14.61 12.39 -7.90
CA ILE A 263 -14.96 11.17 -8.61
C ILE A 263 -15.62 10.18 -7.68
N SER A 264 -16.60 9.48 -8.22
CA SER A 264 -17.12 8.25 -7.66
C SER A 264 -16.72 7.06 -8.54
N TRP A 265 -16.44 5.94 -7.93
CA TRP A 265 -16.09 4.67 -8.58
C TRP A 265 -16.98 3.56 -8.05
N HIS A 266 -17.00 2.42 -8.72
CA HIS A 266 -17.75 1.26 -8.30
C HIS A 266 -16.79 0.16 -7.87
N VAL A 267 -17.10 -0.50 -6.78
CA VAL A 267 -16.37 -1.68 -6.30
C VAL A 267 -17.31 -2.87 -6.37
N LEU A 268 -16.89 -3.90 -7.07
CA LEU A 268 -17.68 -5.10 -7.34
C LEU A 268 -17.08 -6.28 -6.59
N ASN A 269 -17.90 -7.00 -5.84
CA ASN A 269 -17.55 -8.35 -5.39
C ASN A 269 -18.10 -9.35 -6.41
N ILE A 270 -17.22 -10.07 -7.09
CA ILE A 270 -17.61 -10.98 -8.19
C ILE A 270 -18.33 -12.20 -7.65
N GLY A 271 -17.84 -12.78 -6.56
CA GLY A 271 -18.41 -13.99 -5.96
C GLY A 271 -19.83 -13.76 -5.41
N LEU A 272 -20.09 -12.58 -4.85
CA LEU A 272 -21.42 -12.24 -4.28
C LEU A 272 -22.34 -11.51 -5.26
N GLN A 273 -21.84 -11.13 -6.45
CA GLN A 273 -22.55 -10.28 -7.41
C GLN A 273 -23.10 -8.98 -6.80
N GLN A 274 -22.30 -8.37 -5.94
CA GLN A 274 -22.62 -7.13 -5.24
C GLN A 274 -21.78 -5.97 -5.75
N SER A 275 -22.38 -4.79 -5.81
CA SER A 275 -21.68 -3.55 -6.17
C SER A 275 -21.91 -2.49 -5.12
N LYS A 276 -20.87 -1.73 -4.81
CA LYS A 276 -20.93 -0.55 -3.95
C LYS A 276 -20.34 0.65 -4.69
N LYS A 277 -21.13 1.72 -4.83
CA LYS A 277 -20.62 3.01 -5.33
C LYS A 277 -19.93 3.72 -4.19
N MET A 278 -18.72 4.16 -4.43
CA MET A 278 -17.85 4.82 -3.46
C MET A 278 -17.34 6.16 -4.01
N SER A 279 -16.97 7.05 -3.13
CA SER A 279 -16.40 8.36 -3.45
C SER A 279 -15.18 8.66 -2.56
N SER A 280 -14.49 9.74 -2.85
CA SER A 280 -13.37 10.19 -2.02
C SER A 280 -13.78 10.54 -0.57
N LYS A 281 -15.07 10.77 -0.33
CA LYS A 281 -15.59 10.98 1.03
C LYS A 281 -15.58 9.68 1.84
N ASP A 282 -15.61 8.54 1.16
CA ASP A 282 -15.59 7.21 1.77
C ASP A 282 -14.14 6.75 2.05
N LEU A 283 -13.17 7.40 1.40
CA LEU A 283 -11.74 7.13 1.55
C LEU A 283 -11.00 8.46 1.74
N TYR A 284 -10.28 8.60 2.81
CA TYR A 284 -9.48 9.81 3.07
C TYR A 284 -8.27 9.88 2.13
N ASP A 285 -8.19 11.00 1.38
CA ASP A 285 -7.07 11.51 0.58
C ASP A 285 -6.36 10.59 -0.43
N THR A 286 -6.71 10.73 -1.70
CA THR A 286 -5.97 10.14 -2.84
C THR A 286 -5.83 11.11 -4.01
N TYR A 287 -4.68 11.06 -4.74
CA TYR A 287 -4.33 11.91 -5.88
C TYR A 287 -3.84 11.09 -7.08
N ALA A 288 -4.04 11.55 -8.29
CA ALA A 288 -3.73 10.78 -9.50
C ALA A 288 -3.48 11.60 -10.79
N TYR A 289 -2.58 11.19 -11.68
CA TYR A 289 -2.25 11.87 -12.95
C TYR A 289 -1.55 11.13 -14.07
N LEU A 290 -1.55 11.68 -15.28
CA LEU A 290 -1.16 11.10 -16.55
C LEU A 290 -0.42 12.00 -17.54
N GLU A 291 0.41 11.69 -18.35
CA GLU A 291 0.73 11.35 -19.75
C GLU A 291 2.13 11.77 -20.28
N GLY A 292 2.63 11.25 -21.39
CA GLY A 292 3.89 11.46 -22.12
C GLY A 292 5.00 10.52 -21.75
N ALA A 293 4.79 9.82 -20.69
CA ALA A 293 5.77 8.95 -20.09
C ALA A 293 5.59 7.48 -20.44
N ALA A 294 4.61 7.14 -21.26
CA ALA A 294 4.25 5.75 -21.46
C ALA A 294 5.44 4.85 -21.82
N LYS A 295 6.34 5.35 -22.67
CA LYS A 295 7.54 4.59 -23.06
C LYS A 295 8.59 4.57 -21.94
N ILE A 296 8.77 5.70 -21.25
CA ILE A 296 9.68 5.83 -20.11
C ILE A 296 9.08 5.15 -18.88
N LEU A 297 7.77 5.24 -18.70
CA LEU A 297 7.01 4.57 -17.68
C LEU A 297 7.12 3.04 -17.78
N ARG A 298 6.91 2.47 -18.98
CA ARG A 298 7.16 1.04 -19.23
C ARG A 298 8.59 0.68 -18.88
N LYS A 299 9.56 1.50 -19.27
CA LYS A 299 10.97 1.27 -18.97
C LYS A 299 11.28 1.35 -17.47
N SER A 300 10.75 2.36 -16.78
CA SER A 300 10.90 2.52 -15.33
C SER A 300 10.23 1.38 -14.56
N LEU A 301 9.03 0.97 -14.98
CA LEU A 301 8.34 -0.19 -14.39
C LEU A 301 9.07 -1.50 -14.67
N THR A 302 9.61 -1.68 -15.90
CA THR A 302 10.39 -2.88 -16.25
C THR A 302 11.67 -2.97 -15.43
N ILE A 303 12.37 -1.84 -15.24
CA ILE A 303 13.57 -1.77 -14.40
C ILE A 303 13.20 -2.01 -12.93
N ALA A 304 12.08 -1.46 -12.46
CA ALA A 304 11.64 -1.62 -11.08
C ALA A 304 10.97 -2.97 -10.78
N HIS A 305 10.62 -3.76 -11.81
CA HIS A 305 9.98 -5.07 -11.61
C HIS A 305 10.87 -6.09 -10.90
N GLY A 306 12.19 -5.92 -10.99
CA GLY A 306 13.16 -6.78 -10.31
C GLY A 306 13.66 -6.26 -8.95
N ASP A 307 13.39 -4.99 -8.62
CA ASP A 307 13.90 -4.33 -7.42
C ASP A 307 12.80 -3.53 -6.71
N GLY A 308 12.24 -4.15 -5.67
CA GLY A 308 11.18 -3.54 -4.85
C GLY A 308 11.59 -2.21 -4.20
N LYS A 309 12.90 -2.00 -3.95
CA LYS A 309 13.42 -0.75 -3.40
C LYS A 309 13.45 0.36 -4.42
N LEU A 310 13.93 0.09 -5.63
CA LEU A 310 13.92 1.08 -6.70
C LEU A 310 12.48 1.52 -7.01
N LYS A 311 11.54 0.58 -6.99
CA LYS A 311 10.11 0.88 -7.12
C LYS A 311 9.59 1.79 -6.01
N ALA A 312 9.93 1.51 -4.76
CA ALA A 312 9.53 2.35 -3.62
C ALA A 312 10.15 3.76 -3.69
N ARG A 313 11.42 3.88 -4.08
CA ARG A 313 12.10 5.17 -4.30
C ARG A 313 11.43 5.99 -5.42
N LEU A 314 11.14 5.36 -6.55
CA LEU A 314 10.46 6.02 -7.67
C LEU A 314 9.06 6.51 -7.27
N ASN A 315 8.30 5.68 -6.55
CA ASN A 315 6.98 6.07 -6.07
C ASN A 315 7.05 7.26 -5.10
N ALA A 316 7.99 7.24 -4.16
CA ALA A 316 8.23 8.37 -3.26
C ALA A 316 8.62 9.63 -4.04
N THR A 317 9.52 9.52 -5.02
CA THR A 317 9.93 10.64 -5.89
C THR A 317 8.72 11.25 -6.61
N TYR A 318 7.87 10.42 -7.22
CA TYR A 318 6.69 10.89 -7.94
C TYR A 318 5.68 11.54 -7.00
N SER A 319 5.46 10.96 -5.84
CA SER A 319 4.54 11.51 -4.82
C SER A 319 4.98 12.90 -4.37
N TYR A 320 6.24 13.06 -3.96
CA TYR A 320 6.76 14.36 -3.51
C TYR A 320 6.85 15.39 -4.64
N ALA A 321 7.20 14.98 -5.86
CA ALA A 321 7.18 15.90 -7.01
C ALA A 321 5.76 16.41 -7.31
N ASN A 322 4.74 15.56 -7.14
CA ASN A 322 3.35 15.98 -7.29
C ASN A 322 2.88 16.87 -6.13
N MET A 323 3.26 16.57 -4.89
CA MET A 323 2.98 17.46 -3.76
C MET A 323 3.59 18.85 -3.99
N SER A 324 4.83 18.92 -4.51
CA SER A 324 5.46 20.17 -4.91
C SER A 324 4.64 20.95 -5.94
N ARG A 325 4.07 20.27 -6.94
CA ARG A 325 3.22 20.90 -7.96
C ARG A 325 1.88 21.38 -7.42
N ALA A 326 1.29 20.63 -6.49
CA ALA A 326 0.01 20.93 -5.88
C ALA A 326 0.09 22.00 -4.78
N SER A 327 1.28 22.28 -4.25
CA SER A 327 1.48 23.29 -3.20
C SER A 327 1.37 24.71 -3.77
N TYR A 328 0.74 25.60 -3.03
CA TYR A 328 0.68 27.03 -3.36
C TYR A 328 1.86 27.83 -2.80
N ALA A 329 2.33 27.46 -1.60
CA ALA A 329 3.48 28.10 -0.96
C ALA A 329 4.80 27.69 -1.64
N LEU A 330 5.66 28.68 -1.90
CA LEU A 330 6.94 28.45 -2.59
C LEU A 330 7.88 27.55 -1.75
N GLU A 331 7.86 27.74 -0.46
CA GLU A 331 8.64 26.96 0.52
C GLU A 331 8.24 25.48 0.50
N GLU A 332 6.94 25.19 0.48
CA GLU A 332 6.43 23.82 0.38
C GLU A 332 6.80 23.18 -0.96
N LYS A 333 6.69 23.94 -2.06
CA LYS A 333 7.14 23.46 -3.39
C LYS A 333 8.61 23.06 -3.34
N TYR A 334 9.44 23.93 -2.77
CA TYR A 334 10.87 23.69 -2.67
C TYR A 334 11.17 22.46 -1.79
N MET A 335 10.58 22.39 -0.61
CA MET A 335 10.77 21.27 0.32
C MET A 335 10.34 19.94 -0.30
N ASN A 336 9.17 19.89 -0.90
CA ASN A 336 8.68 18.65 -1.52
C ASN A 336 9.52 18.24 -2.72
N MET A 337 10.00 19.20 -3.54
CA MET A 337 10.92 18.89 -4.65
C MET A 337 12.27 18.40 -4.15
N TRP A 338 12.78 18.95 -3.04
CA TRP A 338 14.00 18.48 -2.43
C TRP A 338 13.87 17.03 -1.93
N VAL A 339 12.79 16.70 -1.22
CA VAL A 339 12.52 15.34 -0.75
C VAL A 339 12.35 14.36 -1.93
N ALA A 340 11.75 14.81 -3.04
CA ALA A 340 11.68 14.00 -4.27
C ALA A 340 13.07 13.69 -4.83
N LEU A 341 13.97 14.68 -4.90
CA LEU A 341 15.35 14.49 -5.34
C LEU A 341 16.14 13.58 -4.40
N GLU A 342 16.00 13.75 -3.09
CA GLU A 342 16.62 12.87 -2.10
C GLU A 342 16.16 11.42 -2.29
N SER A 343 14.84 11.21 -2.44
CA SER A 343 14.28 9.87 -2.66
C SER A 343 14.82 9.20 -3.92
N LEU A 344 15.01 9.98 -4.99
CA LEU A 344 15.57 9.48 -6.26
C LEU A 344 17.06 9.15 -6.17
N CYS A 345 17.82 10.05 -5.56
CA CYS A 345 19.29 9.98 -5.53
C CYS A 345 19.84 9.14 -4.37
N ARG A 346 18.98 8.64 -3.48
CA ARG A 346 19.41 7.83 -2.34
C ARG A 346 20.19 6.60 -2.83
N SER A 347 21.47 6.54 -2.46
CA SER A 347 22.38 5.44 -2.81
C SER A 347 22.76 4.68 -1.54
N ASP A 348 22.93 3.36 -1.67
CA ASP A 348 23.42 2.52 -0.58
C ASP A 348 24.96 2.63 -0.45
N VAL A 349 25.61 3.38 -1.37
CA VAL A 349 27.07 3.50 -1.45
C VAL A 349 27.61 4.70 -0.66
N TYR A 350 26.81 5.77 -0.53
CA TYR A 350 27.26 7.01 0.13
C TYR A 350 26.41 7.30 1.37
N GLU A 351 27.08 7.60 2.46
CA GLU A 351 26.44 7.97 3.74
C GLU A 351 25.75 9.34 3.72
N ASN A 352 26.13 10.21 2.76
CA ASN A 352 25.63 11.59 2.69
C ASN A 352 24.72 11.80 1.47
N ILE A 353 23.45 12.10 1.73
CA ILE A 353 22.43 12.34 0.72
C ILE A 353 22.78 13.52 -0.19
N ILE A 354 23.40 14.59 0.35
CA ILE A 354 23.80 15.78 -0.42
C ILE A 354 24.85 15.39 -1.46
N SER A 355 25.83 14.57 -1.10
CA SER A 355 26.83 14.07 -2.04
C SER A 355 26.22 13.26 -3.18
N ASN A 356 25.23 12.41 -2.85
CA ASN A 356 24.48 11.64 -3.87
C ASN A 356 23.73 12.54 -4.85
N VAL A 357 23.08 13.59 -4.35
CA VAL A 357 22.35 14.56 -5.18
C VAL A 357 23.34 15.33 -6.07
N LEU A 358 24.45 15.81 -5.51
CA LEU A 358 25.47 16.58 -6.24
C LEU A 358 26.18 15.76 -7.33
N GLU A 359 26.33 14.45 -7.18
CA GLU A 359 26.91 13.61 -8.22
C GLU A 359 25.88 13.21 -9.29
N THR A 360 24.68 12.83 -8.87
CA THR A 360 23.67 12.23 -9.77
C THR A 360 22.95 13.28 -10.62
N VAL A 361 22.55 14.40 -10.02
CA VAL A 361 21.73 15.41 -10.70
C VAL A 361 22.48 16.15 -11.82
N PRO A 362 23.70 16.66 -11.62
CA PRO A 362 24.46 17.29 -12.69
C PRO A 362 24.73 16.35 -13.86
N ALA A 363 25.08 15.08 -13.59
CA ALA A 363 25.31 14.08 -14.63
C ALA A 363 24.05 13.82 -15.46
N ALA A 364 22.89 13.70 -14.81
CA ALA A 364 21.61 13.50 -15.48
C ALA A 364 21.20 14.72 -16.31
N LEU A 365 21.39 15.94 -15.79
CA LEU A 365 21.13 17.18 -16.48
C LEU A 365 22.05 17.40 -17.69
N CYS A 366 23.33 17.09 -17.56
CA CYS A 366 24.29 17.15 -18.66
C CYS A 366 23.89 16.19 -19.79
N ASN A 367 23.54 14.94 -19.48
CA ASN A 367 23.06 13.98 -20.47
C ASN A 367 21.80 14.47 -21.19
N ARG A 368 20.82 15.02 -20.46
CA ARG A 368 19.62 15.60 -21.05
C ARG A 368 19.89 16.81 -21.91
N TYR A 369 20.83 17.67 -21.48
CA TYR A 369 21.23 18.85 -22.24
C TYR A 369 21.91 18.46 -23.57
N ILE A 370 22.84 17.51 -23.56
CA ILE A 370 23.51 16.99 -24.75
C ILE A 370 22.47 16.38 -25.71
N TYR A 371 21.54 15.55 -25.20
CA TYR A 371 20.49 14.94 -26.01
C TYR A 371 19.58 16.00 -26.64
N ARG A 372 19.18 17.03 -25.87
CA ARG A 372 18.37 18.15 -26.38
C ARG A 372 19.08 18.97 -27.46
N LYS A 373 20.38 19.23 -27.29
CA LYS A 373 21.20 19.92 -28.30
C LYS A 373 21.31 19.10 -29.57
N TYR A 374 21.57 17.81 -29.44
CA TYR A 374 21.65 16.89 -30.59
C TYR A 374 20.32 16.80 -31.34
N ARG A 375 19.21 16.73 -30.63
CA ARG A 375 17.88 16.70 -31.24
C ARG A 375 17.58 18.01 -32.00
N ASN A 376 17.80 19.16 -31.39
CA ASN A 376 17.60 20.44 -32.04
C ASN A 376 18.48 20.56 -33.31
N PHE A 377 19.76 20.19 -33.22
CA PHE A 377 20.65 20.19 -34.38
C PHE A 377 20.13 19.26 -35.50
N SER A 378 19.63 18.05 -35.13
CA SER A 378 19.04 17.12 -36.11
C SER A 378 17.74 17.64 -36.73
N GLU A 379 16.97 18.46 -36.02
CA GLU A 379 15.76 19.12 -36.53
C GLU A 379 16.10 20.31 -37.44
N ASP A 380 17.17 21.07 -37.14
CA ASP A 380 17.65 22.18 -37.93
C ASP A 380 18.36 21.74 -39.24
N CYS A 381 18.81 20.47 -39.30
CA CYS A 381 19.44 19.88 -40.51
C CYS A 381 18.45 19.23 -41.47
N LYS A 382 17.17 19.19 -41.14
CA LYS A 382 16.07 18.69 -42.00
C LYS A 382 15.37 19.82 -42.73
#